data_813dd374020afba3bdd039787044e866
#
_entry.id   813dd374020afba3bdd039787044e866
#
_cell.length_a   1.000
_cell.length_b   1.000
_cell.length_c   1.000
_cell.angle_alpha   90.00
_cell.angle_beta   90.00
_cell.angle_gamma   90.00
#
_symmetry.space_group_name_H-M   'P 1'
#
loop_
_entity.id
_entity.type
_entity.pdbx_description
1 polymer ?
#
loop_
_entity_poly.entity_id
_entity_poly.type
_entity_poly.pdbx_seq_one_letter_code
_entity_poly.pdbx_strand_id
1 'polypeptide(L)'
;MSSLITAQFAHLVLDSRPEASALSAARLGLIDYFACALPIAQGVLTDSGLAAVKKVFPPASTENRALYYGYISHSLDFDDYHPALRGHPSTVVLSALLALTDDNPDVDALLTAYVIGVEAAGRLGLAAGTQHYQLGFHSTATLGAVAATAAAARYLHLTLHQTQIALGLAATQAAGLRSQFGSAAKPLHAGIAARAAVNAVLLAQLGFAGQPEGVIDSLLSSHGDGRQRPELLTADWGAPWRILQPGLEFKRYPTCGGTHSAAEAAFILRERLLEQGIAVEDISAAIAKIQVSFPPGADTAPYIRRPSNGVEARFSLEYVIADALYSGSVPLMHYGEAPVDPNISALAARVERHADLTAPPDELDAELRFHRVTLTLHDGRQLSDIVTRKQTAARQTDVGAKLRSILLLLPHLNGDRVIEDCALTQPAALSRLIQLLNQ
;
A
#
# COMPACT_ATOMS: atom_id res chain seq x y z
N MET A 1 20.30 -30.28 5.31
CA MET A 1 21.13 -29.11 5.72
C MET A 1 20.16 -27.99 5.98
N SER A 2 20.09 -27.44 7.21
CA SER A 2 19.28 -26.24 7.44
C SER A 2 19.84 -25.14 6.56
N SER A 3 19.00 -24.49 5.80
CA SER A 3 19.36 -23.36 4.95
C SER A 3 19.86 -22.23 5.87
N LEU A 4 21.06 -21.73 5.63
CA LEU A 4 21.61 -20.56 6.34
C LEU A 4 21.01 -19.25 5.78
N ILE A 5 19.75 -19.29 5.32
CA ILE A 5 19.16 -18.19 4.58
C ILE A 5 18.96 -16.95 5.46
N THR A 6 18.64 -17.13 6.74
CA THR A 6 18.48 -16.02 7.69
C THR A 6 19.80 -15.28 7.89
N ALA A 7 20.92 -15.99 8.04
CA ALA A 7 22.25 -15.36 8.16
C ALA A 7 22.63 -14.62 6.89
N GLN A 8 22.43 -15.22 5.71
CA GLN A 8 22.72 -14.57 4.42
C GLN A 8 21.86 -13.30 4.25
N PHE A 9 20.59 -13.39 4.55
CA PHE A 9 19.69 -12.24 4.50
C PHE A 9 20.11 -11.13 5.48
N ALA A 10 20.44 -11.48 6.72
CA ALA A 10 20.91 -10.53 7.73
C ALA A 10 22.23 -9.84 7.32
N HIS A 11 23.18 -10.58 6.71
CA HIS A 11 24.40 -9.97 6.13
C HIS A 11 24.07 -8.96 5.04
N LEU A 12 23.21 -9.30 4.09
CA LEU A 12 22.80 -8.40 3.02
C LEU A 12 22.14 -7.11 3.58
N VAL A 13 21.29 -7.25 4.58
CA VAL A 13 20.66 -6.12 5.28
C VAL A 13 21.68 -5.19 5.90
N LEU A 14 22.69 -5.72 6.58
CA LEU A 14 23.66 -4.93 7.34
C LEU A 14 24.76 -4.31 6.46
N ASP A 15 25.20 -5.01 5.40
CA ASP A 15 26.35 -4.62 4.61
C ASP A 15 25.99 -3.77 3.38
N SER A 16 24.73 -3.70 3.04
CA SER A 16 24.24 -3.01 1.84
C SER A 16 24.42 -1.50 1.89
N ARG A 17 24.73 -0.93 0.72
CA ARG A 17 24.90 0.51 0.53
C ARG A 17 24.17 0.95 -0.74
N PRO A 18 22.91 1.41 -0.62
CA PRO A 18 22.17 1.91 -1.77
C PRO A 18 22.85 3.13 -2.41
N GLU A 19 22.78 3.18 -3.74
CA GLU A 19 23.26 4.34 -4.51
C GLU A 19 22.27 5.52 -4.45
N ALA A 20 22.73 6.71 -4.89
CA ALA A 20 21.98 7.95 -4.85
C ALA A 20 20.63 7.91 -5.54
N SER A 21 20.49 7.12 -6.62
CA SER A 21 19.23 6.92 -7.33
C SER A 21 18.17 6.24 -6.45
N ALA A 22 18.58 5.21 -5.68
CA ALA A 22 17.70 4.54 -4.74
C ALA A 22 17.28 5.44 -3.57
N LEU A 23 18.21 6.26 -3.05
CA LEU A 23 17.90 7.25 -2.02
C LEU A 23 16.95 8.35 -2.53
N SER A 24 17.07 8.73 -3.81
CA SER A 24 16.14 9.68 -4.45
C SER A 24 14.74 9.08 -4.57
N ALA A 25 14.62 7.80 -4.95
CA ALA A 25 13.35 7.09 -4.97
C ALA A 25 12.74 6.95 -3.56
N ALA A 26 13.57 6.74 -2.54
CA ALA A 26 13.14 6.67 -1.14
C ALA A 26 12.50 8.00 -0.66
N ARG A 27 13.00 9.15 -1.10
CA ARG A 27 12.39 10.45 -0.79
C ARG A 27 10.97 10.56 -1.35
N LEU A 28 10.71 10.05 -2.56
CA LEU A 28 9.36 10.03 -3.13
C LEU A 28 8.41 9.14 -2.29
N GLY A 29 8.88 7.97 -1.84
CA GLY A 29 8.09 7.11 -0.95
C GLY A 29 7.76 7.77 0.39
N LEU A 30 8.70 8.55 0.95
CA LEU A 30 8.45 9.32 2.17
C LEU A 30 7.41 10.43 1.94
N ILE A 31 7.47 11.15 0.82
CA ILE A 31 6.47 12.18 0.47
C ILE A 31 5.08 11.55 0.35
N ASP A 32 4.97 10.41 -0.34
CA ASP A 32 3.72 9.67 -0.50
C ASP A 32 3.15 9.21 0.86
N TYR A 33 4.03 8.72 1.72
CA TYR A 33 3.66 8.31 3.08
C TYR A 33 3.02 9.46 3.87
N PHE A 34 3.63 10.65 3.89
CA PHE A 34 3.06 11.81 4.56
C PHE A 34 1.77 12.29 3.90
N ALA A 35 1.68 12.27 2.57
CA ALA A 35 0.44 12.59 1.87
C ALA A 35 -0.72 11.66 2.27
N CYS A 36 -0.43 10.41 2.57
CA CYS A 36 -1.44 9.44 3.02
C CYS A 36 -1.77 9.53 4.52
N ALA A 37 -0.77 9.84 5.35
CA ALA A 37 -0.95 9.85 6.82
C ALA A 37 -1.61 11.15 7.34
N LEU A 38 -1.25 12.30 6.77
CA LEU A 38 -1.68 13.62 7.27
C LEU A 38 -3.20 13.81 7.35
N PRO A 39 -4.03 13.41 6.36
CA PRO A 39 -5.48 13.61 6.45
C PRO A 39 -6.13 12.94 7.67
N ILE A 40 -5.60 11.79 8.07
CA ILE A 40 -6.08 11.04 9.23
C ILE A 40 -5.47 11.59 10.52
N ALA A 41 -4.15 11.87 10.53
CA ALA A 41 -3.46 12.42 11.69
C ALA A 41 -4.07 13.78 12.12
N GLN A 42 -4.41 14.63 11.15
CA GLN A 42 -4.94 15.97 11.33
C GLN A 42 -6.49 16.00 11.43
N GLY A 43 -7.16 14.84 11.43
CA GLY A 43 -8.59 14.72 11.64
C GLY A 43 -9.49 15.31 10.53
N VAL A 44 -8.95 15.52 9.32
CA VAL A 44 -9.75 15.97 8.16
C VAL A 44 -10.71 14.89 7.69
N LEU A 45 -10.26 13.65 7.74
CA LEU A 45 -11.10 12.48 7.51
C LEU A 45 -11.33 11.78 8.84
N THR A 46 -12.58 11.51 9.16
CA THR A 46 -12.95 10.72 10.33
C THR A 46 -12.57 9.27 10.12
N ASP A 47 -12.07 8.62 11.16
CA ASP A 47 -11.78 7.20 11.21
C ASP A 47 -12.14 6.68 12.60
N SER A 48 -13.29 6.01 12.71
CA SER A 48 -13.83 5.49 13.97
C SER A 48 -12.93 4.41 14.56
N GLY A 49 -12.23 3.64 13.72
CA GLY A 49 -11.25 2.64 14.14
C GLY A 49 -10.05 3.27 14.84
N LEU A 50 -9.62 4.47 14.39
CA LEU A 50 -8.51 5.20 15.00
C LEU A 50 -8.78 5.55 16.47
N ALA A 51 -9.99 5.95 16.80
CA ALA A 51 -10.36 6.27 18.18
C ALA A 51 -10.21 5.04 19.10
N ALA A 52 -10.63 3.87 18.63
CA ALA A 52 -10.44 2.61 19.34
C ALA A 52 -8.95 2.23 19.45
N VAL A 53 -8.18 2.39 18.37
CA VAL A 53 -6.73 2.14 18.37
C VAL A 53 -6.01 3.02 19.37
N LYS A 54 -6.25 4.35 19.37
CA LYS A 54 -5.64 5.29 20.34
C LYS A 54 -5.99 4.94 21.79
N LYS A 55 -7.20 4.44 22.05
CA LYS A 55 -7.65 4.07 23.39
C LYS A 55 -6.98 2.78 23.90
N VAL A 56 -6.83 1.77 23.03
CA VAL A 56 -6.23 0.47 23.41
C VAL A 56 -4.70 0.54 23.38
N PHE A 57 -4.14 1.28 22.44
CA PHE A 57 -2.71 1.44 22.21
C PHE A 57 -2.33 2.92 22.18
N PRO A 58 -2.33 3.62 23.33
CA PRO A 58 -1.91 5.03 23.36
C PRO A 58 -0.51 5.19 22.75
N PRO A 59 -0.28 6.15 21.81
CA PRO A 59 1.00 6.28 21.10
C PRO A 59 2.10 6.94 21.96
N ALA A 60 2.17 6.59 23.26
CA ALA A 60 3.12 7.11 24.21
C ALA A 60 4.47 6.36 24.18
N SER A 61 4.45 5.07 23.84
CA SER A 61 5.66 4.28 23.67
C SER A 61 6.07 4.13 22.21
N THR A 62 7.31 3.80 21.94
CA THR A 62 7.86 3.65 20.59
C THR A 62 7.09 2.63 19.75
N GLU A 63 6.80 1.47 20.35
CA GLU A 63 6.06 0.40 19.68
C GLU A 63 4.60 0.80 19.38
N ASN A 64 3.95 1.54 20.28
CA ASN A 64 2.60 2.02 20.03
C ASN A 64 2.57 3.19 19.03
N ARG A 65 3.62 4.02 18.97
CA ARG A 65 3.77 5.01 17.88
C ARG A 65 3.90 4.32 16.53
N ALA A 66 4.68 3.24 16.44
CA ALA A 66 4.80 2.47 15.19
C ALA A 66 3.44 1.91 14.75
N LEU A 67 2.65 1.37 15.69
CA LEU A 67 1.29 0.91 15.39
C LEU A 67 0.41 2.07 14.91
N TYR A 68 0.42 3.19 15.60
CA TYR A 68 -0.36 4.37 15.24
C TYR A 68 0.01 4.88 13.84
N TYR A 69 1.31 5.03 13.55
CA TYR A 69 1.81 5.50 12.26
C TYR A 69 1.43 4.55 11.11
N GLY A 70 1.56 3.23 11.31
CA GLY A 70 1.14 2.24 10.33
C GLY A 70 -0.37 2.25 10.09
N TYR A 71 -1.15 2.49 11.13
CA TYR A 71 -2.59 2.63 10.99
C TYR A 71 -2.97 3.85 10.15
N ILE A 72 -2.50 5.05 10.52
CA ILE A 72 -2.91 6.30 9.85
C ILE A 72 -2.41 6.37 8.40
N SER A 73 -1.23 5.85 8.10
CA SER A 73 -0.67 5.88 6.74
C SER A 73 -1.36 4.91 5.78
N HIS A 74 -2.02 3.86 6.32
CA HIS A 74 -2.73 2.85 5.51
C HIS A 74 -4.26 3.02 5.52
N SER A 75 -4.81 3.90 6.36
CA SER A 75 -6.26 4.08 6.54
C SER A 75 -6.99 4.45 5.26
N LEU A 76 -6.36 5.17 4.35
CA LEU A 76 -7.00 5.66 3.12
C LEU A 76 -6.89 4.69 1.95
N ASP A 77 -6.13 3.60 2.08
CA ASP A 77 -5.76 2.72 0.96
C ASP A 77 -5.23 3.51 -0.25
N PHE A 78 -4.49 4.59 0.03
CA PHE A 78 -3.96 5.54 -0.95
C PHE A 78 -2.43 5.52 -1.03
N ASP A 79 -1.79 4.79 -0.12
CA ASP A 79 -0.36 4.55 -0.02
C ASP A 79 0.17 3.67 -1.15
N ASP A 80 1.49 3.72 -1.35
CA ASP A 80 2.18 3.01 -2.42
C ASP A 80 1.90 1.49 -2.44
N TYR A 81 2.25 0.87 -3.55
CA TYR A 81 2.15 -0.56 -3.77
C TYR A 81 3.44 -1.09 -4.39
N HIS A 82 3.86 -2.29 -4.00
CA HIS A 82 4.99 -2.96 -4.62
C HIS A 82 4.54 -4.29 -5.26
N PRO A 83 4.74 -4.47 -6.61
CA PRO A 83 4.20 -5.62 -7.34
C PRO A 83 4.65 -6.98 -6.80
N ALA A 84 5.95 -7.14 -6.52
CA ALA A 84 6.47 -8.42 -6.02
C ALA A 84 5.94 -8.76 -4.62
N LEU A 85 5.79 -7.76 -3.73
CA LEU A 85 5.20 -7.95 -2.41
C LEU A 85 3.70 -8.27 -2.49
N ARG A 86 3.02 -7.76 -3.52
CA ARG A 86 1.55 -7.68 -3.57
C ARG A 86 0.97 -6.98 -2.35
N GLY A 87 1.61 -5.90 -1.94
CA GLY A 87 1.31 -5.16 -0.72
C GLY A 87 1.95 -3.78 -0.69
N HIS A 88 1.86 -3.14 0.46
CA HIS A 88 2.19 -1.76 0.70
C HIS A 88 3.40 -1.67 1.63
N PRO A 89 4.65 -1.59 1.11
CA PRO A 89 5.84 -1.69 1.96
C PRO A 89 6.03 -0.45 2.83
N SER A 90 5.78 0.75 2.29
CA SER A 90 6.15 2.00 2.96
C SER A 90 5.38 2.23 4.25
N THR A 91 4.09 1.87 4.27
CA THR A 91 3.27 2.03 5.47
C THR A 91 3.81 1.24 6.67
N VAL A 92 4.42 0.07 6.47
CA VAL A 92 4.99 -0.73 7.56
C VAL A 92 6.42 -0.30 7.86
N VAL A 93 7.26 -0.16 6.82
CA VAL A 93 8.69 0.12 6.96
C VAL A 93 8.93 1.53 7.53
N LEU A 94 8.32 2.55 6.93
CA LEU A 94 8.49 3.93 7.42
C LEU A 94 7.87 4.12 8.79
N SER A 95 6.73 3.48 9.09
CA SER A 95 6.12 3.58 10.42
C SER A 95 7.00 3.03 11.51
N ALA A 96 7.68 1.91 11.27
CA ALA A 96 8.66 1.36 12.21
C ALA A 96 9.88 2.28 12.35
N LEU A 97 10.43 2.76 11.24
CA LEU A 97 11.61 3.64 11.24
C LEU A 97 11.32 4.99 11.90
N LEU A 98 10.22 5.67 11.53
CA LEU A 98 9.85 6.96 12.12
C LEU A 98 9.56 6.87 13.62
N ALA A 99 9.03 5.76 14.09
CA ALA A 99 8.81 5.53 15.52
C ALA A 99 10.13 5.34 16.30
N LEU A 100 11.18 4.84 15.64
CA LEU A 100 12.51 4.62 16.24
C LEU A 100 13.42 5.85 16.17
N THR A 101 13.03 6.92 15.46
CA THR A 101 13.84 8.15 15.42
C THR A 101 13.86 8.86 16.77
N ASP A 102 14.96 9.51 17.05
CA ASP A 102 15.12 10.48 18.13
C ASP A 102 14.76 11.92 17.68
N ASP A 103 15.05 12.91 18.50
CA ASP A 103 14.75 14.31 18.24
C ASP A 103 15.61 14.91 17.11
N ASN A 104 16.72 14.29 16.74
CA ASN A 104 17.62 14.73 15.66
C ASN A 104 18.01 13.57 14.74
N PRO A 105 17.04 13.04 13.95
CA PRO A 105 17.25 11.84 13.16
C PRO A 105 18.28 12.02 12.05
N ASP A 106 19.14 11.01 11.88
CA ASP A 106 20.01 10.89 10.71
C ASP A 106 19.13 10.50 9.49
N VAL A 107 18.88 11.48 8.63
CA VAL A 107 18.05 11.32 7.43
C VAL A 107 18.66 10.33 6.45
N ASP A 108 19.97 10.33 6.25
CA ASP A 108 20.62 9.44 5.29
C ASP A 108 20.61 7.99 5.80
N ALA A 109 20.80 7.78 7.10
CA ALA A 109 20.65 6.48 7.72
C ALA A 109 19.20 5.96 7.61
N LEU A 110 18.20 6.84 7.82
CA LEU A 110 16.79 6.49 7.69
C LEU A 110 16.43 6.11 6.25
N LEU A 111 16.82 6.93 5.26
CA LEU A 111 16.55 6.64 3.85
C LEU A 111 17.28 5.37 3.39
N THR A 112 18.51 5.14 3.83
CA THR A 112 19.25 3.89 3.58
C THR A 112 18.49 2.69 4.12
N ALA A 113 18.04 2.74 5.38
CA ALA A 113 17.27 1.68 6.01
C ALA A 113 15.93 1.46 5.30
N TYR A 114 15.28 2.53 4.86
CA TYR A 114 14.04 2.43 4.11
C TYR A 114 14.22 1.72 2.75
N VAL A 115 15.26 2.05 1.97
CA VAL A 115 15.59 1.32 0.74
C VAL A 115 15.78 -0.17 1.00
N ILE A 116 16.52 -0.52 2.06
CA ILE A 116 16.75 -1.92 2.47
C ILE A 116 15.43 -2.60 2.85
N GLY A 117 14.53 -1.90 3.54
CA GLY A 117 13.20 -2.41 3.88
C GLY A 117 12.34 -2.70 2.64
N VAL A 118 12.36 -1.82 1.63
CA VAL A 118 11.64 -2.06 0.37
C VAL A 118 12.27 -3.21 -0.42
N GLU A 119 13.60 -3.32 -0.45
CA GLU A 119 14.30 -4.48 -1.04
C GLU A 119 13.86 -5.78 -0.36
N ALA A 120 13.92 -5.81 0.98
CA ALA A 120 13.48 -6.96 1.77
C ALA A 120 12.02 -7.33 1.50
N ALA A 121 11.12 -6.35 1.42
CA ALA A 121 9.71 -6.57 1.10
C ALA A 121 9.50 -7.20 -0.27
N GLY A 122 10.18 -6.66 -1.29
CA GLY A 122 10.12 -7.21 -2.65
C GLY A 122 10.69 -8.64 -2.73
N ARG A 123 11.82 -8.89 -2.06
CA ARG A 123 12.46 -10.23 -2.02
C ARG A 123 11.63 -11.26 -1.26
N LEU A 124 11.07 -10.88 -0.12
CA LEU A 124 10.14 -11.74 0.61
C LEU A 124 8.91 -12.09 -0.23
N GLY A 125 8.37 -11.12 -0.97
CA GLY A 125 7.27 -11.35 -1.90
C GLY A 125 7.61 -12.34 -3.02
N LEU A 126 8.81 -12.24 -3.60
CA LEU A 126 9.31 -13.21 -4.59
C LEU A 126 9.52 -14.60 -3.99
N ALA A 127 10.09 -14.67 -2.79
CA ALA A 127 10.33 -15.93 -2.10
C ALA A 127 9.01 -16.63 -1.69
N ALA A 128 8.04 -15.89 -1.19
CA ALA A 128 6.72 -16.41 -0.84
C ALA A 128 5.88 -16.78 -2.05
N GLY A 129 6.09 -16.10 -3.18
CA GLY A 129 5.32 -16.29 -4.41
C GLY A 129 3.90 -15.76 -4.35
N THR A 130 3.16 -15.89 -5.46
CA THR A 130 1.79 -15.39 -5.57
C THR A 130 0.80 -16.14 -4.68
N GLN A 131 1.11 -17.36 -4.32
CA GLN A 131 0.29 -18.27 -3.51
C GLN A 131 0.01 -17.71 -2.12
N HIS A 132 0.99 -17.06 -1.51
CA HIS A 132 0.82 -16.41 -0.21
C HIS A 132 -0.40 -15.47 -0.19
N TYR A 133 -0.50 -14.61 -1.20
CA TYR A 133 -1.65 -13.72 -1.35
C TYR A 133 -2.94 -14.47 -1.67
N GLN A 134 -2.88 -15.52 -2.49
CA GLN A 134 -4.05 -16.32 -2.90
C GLN A 134 -4.64 -17.13 -1.74
N LEU A 135 -3.79 -17.64 -0.84
CA LEU A 135 -4.22 -18.31 0.40
C LEU A 135 -4.96 -17.38 1.37
N GLY A 136 -5.02 -16.09 1.08
CA GLY A 136 -5.78 -15.13 1.87
C GLY A 136 -4.95 -14.30 2.84
N PHE A 137 -3.63 -14.36 2.80
CA PHE A 137 -2.77 -13.53 3.63
C PHE A 137 -2.69 -12.10 3.11
N HIS A 138 -2.60 -11.13 4.01
CA HIS A 138 -2.33 -9.73 3.72
C HIS A 138 -0.81 -9.49 3.74
N SER A 139 -0.17 -9.56 2.57
CA SER A 139 1.29 -9.50 2.44
C SER A 139 1.91 -8.25 3.09
N THR A 140 1.20 -7.11 3.07
CA THR A 140 1.60 -5.88 3.80
C THR A 140 1.91 -6.15 5.25
N ALA A 141 1.09 -6.97 5.90
CA ALA A 141 1.26 -7.27 7.32
C ALA A 141 2.22 -8.45 7.55
N THR A 142 2.03 -9.56 6.85
CA THR A 142 2.80 -10.77 7.09
C THR A 142 4.27 -10.61 6.69
N LEU A 143 4.53 -10.33 5.42
CA LEU A 143 5.89 -10.15 4.89
C LEU A 143 6.46 -8.78 5.27
N GLY A 144 5.58 -7.75 5.36
CA GLY A 144 5.97 -6.40 5.75
C GLY A 144 6.54 -6.31 7.16
N ALA A 145 6.07 -7.11 8.12
CA ALA A 145 6.64 -7.16 9.46
C ALA A 145 8.13 -7.55 9.44
N VAL A 146 8.49 -8.57 8.65
CA VAL A 146 9.89 -9.01 8.51
C VAL A 146 10.72 -7.97 7.75
N ALA A 147 10.15 -7.37 6.70
CA ALA A 147 10.82 -6.33 5.92
C ALA A 147 11.10 -5.07 6.75
N ALA A 148 10.14 -4.63 7.55
CA ALA A 148 10.33 -3.50 8.46
C ALA A 148 11.35 -3.81 9.57
N THR A 149 11.40 -5.06 10.02
CA THR A 149 12.43 -5.52 10.97
C THR A 149 13.83 -5.45 10.36
N ALA A 150 14.00 -5.84 9.09
CA ALA A 150 15.26 -5.70 8.37
C ALA A 150 15.70 -4.23 8.31
N ALA A 151 14.79 -3.32 7.94
CA ALA A 151 15.05 -1.88 7.93
C ALA A 151 15.42 -1.34 9.32
N ALA A 152 14.65 -1.70 10.34
CA ALA A 152 14.88 -1.26 11.71
C ALA A 152 16.19 -1.80 12.28
N ALA A 153 16.57 -3.05 12.00
CA ALA A 153 17.85 -3.63 12.40
C ALA A 153 19.03 -2.87 11.77
N ARG A 154 18.91 -2.50 10.49
CA ARG A 154 19.90 -1.67 9.79
C ARG A 154 20.01 -0.27 10.41
N TYR A 155 18.86 0.37 10.69
CA TYR A 155 18.81 1.71 11.28
C TYR A 155 19.42 1.77 12.68
N LEU A 156 19.15 0.76 13.51
CA LEU A 156 19.69 0.64 14.88
C LEU A 156 21.09 0.03 14.95
N HIS A 157 21.72 -0.27 13.81
CA HIS A 157 23.06 -0.87 13.75
C HIS A 157 23.19 -2.16 14.58
N LEU A 158 22.17 -3.03 14.53
CA LEU A 158 22.22 -4.31 15.24
C LEU A 158 23.38 -5.19 14.73
N THR A 159 23.93 -6.02 15.60
CA THR A 159 24.88 -7.05 15.18
C THR A 159 24.22 -8.11 14.31
N LEU A 160 25.00 -8.89 13.58
CA LEU A 160 24.49 -9.99 12.77
C LEU A 160 23.58 -10.92 13.58
N HIS A 161 24.03 -11.37 14.74
CA HIS A 161 23.26 -12.28 15.59
C HIS A 161 21.95 -11.62 16.09
N GLN A 162 22.01 -10.37 16.52
CA GLN A 162 20.80 -9.63 16.93
C GLN A 162 19.82 -9.48 15.75
N THR A 163 20.33 -9.23 14.54
CA THR A 163 19.49 -9.12 13.32
C THR A 163 18.81 -10.44 13.02
N GLN A 164 19.52 -11.58 13.10
CA GLN A 164 18.93 -12.90 12.91
C GLN A 164 17.80 -13.17 13.92
N ILE A 165 18.05 -12.88 15.22
CA ILE A 165 17.04 -13.02 16.26
C ILE A 165 15.84 -12.12 16.00
N ALA A 166 16.05 -10.83 15.65
CA ALA A 166 14.96 -9.89 15.35
C ALA A 166 14.10 -10.37 14.19
N LEU A 167 14.71 -10.82 13.09
CA LEU A 167 13.99 -11.37 11.94
C LEU A 167 13.12 -12.58 12.33
N GLY A 168 13.66 -13.47 13.14
CA GLY A 168 12.91 -14.62 13.69
C GLY A 168 11.75 -14.20 14.59
N LEU A 169 11.96 -13.21 15.48
CA LEU A 169 10.91 -12.68 16.34
C LEU A 169 9.78 -11.98 15.56
N ALA A 170 10.11 -11.28 14.46
CA ALA A 170 9.11 -10.68 13.60
C ALA A 170 8.32 -11.73 12.81
N ALA A 171 9.00 -12.74 12.28
CA ALA A 171 8.37 -13.83 11.54
C ALA A 171 7.32 -14.58 12.37
N THR A 172 7.57 -14.79 13.66
CA THR A 172 6.61 -15.46 14.55
C THR A 172 5.40 -14.58 14.93
N GLN A 173 5.43 -13.29 14.61
CA GLN A 173 4.32 -12.34 14.81
C GLN A 173 3.61 -11.97 13.49
N ALA A 174 4.06 -12.53 12.36
CA ALA A 174 3.53 -12.22 11.04
C ALA A 174 2.09 -12.74 10.88
N ALA A 175 1.12 -11.82 10.87
CA ALA A 175 -0.30 -12.14 10.77
C ALA A 175 -1.07 -11.08 9.96
N GLY A 176 -2.24 -11.44 9.44
CA GLY A 176 -3.13 -10.56 8.71
C GLY A 176 -3.85 -11.28 7.57
N LEU A 177 -5.16 -11.05 7.44
CA LEU A 177 -6.02 -11.73 6.47
C LEU A 177 -6.72 -10.73 5.54
N ARG A 178 -6.76 -11.04 4.24
CA ARG A 178 -7.47 -10.24 3.23
C ARG A 178 -8.98 -10.22 3.42
N SER A 179 -9.54 -11.18 4.13
CA SER A 179 -10.97 -11.20 4.49
C SER A 179 -11.42 -9.97 5.29
N GLN A 180 -10.48 -9.18 5.81
CA GLN A 180 -10.73 -7.92 6.51
C GLN A 180 -10.66 -6.69 5.60
N PHE A 181 -10.44 -6.83 4.30
CA PHE A 181 -10.45 -5.70 3.39
C PHE A 181 -11.82 -5.02 3.36
N GLY A 182 -11.85 -3.70 3.27
CA GLY A 182 -13.07 -2.91 3.40
C GLY A 182 -13.47 -2.60 4.85
N SER A 183 -12.62 -2.88 5.82
CA SER A 183 -12.84 -2.55 7.24
C SER A 183 -11.62 -1.87 7.87
N ALA A 184 -11.78 -1.26 9.05
CA ALA A 184 -10.71 -0.68 9.85
C ALA A 184 -9.63 -1.70 10.29
N ALA A 185 -9.89 -2.99 10.17
CA ALA A 185 -8.90 -4.03 10.45
C ALA A 185 -7.77 -4.06 9.41
N LYS A 186 -8.01 -3.62 8.16
CA LYS A 186 -6.96 -3.59 7.13
C LYS A 186 -5.81 -2.63 7.53
N PRO A 187 -6.02 -1.35 7.84
CA PRO A 187 -4.96 -0.47 8.33
C PRO A 187 -4.39 -0.91 9.69
N LEU A 188 -5.19 -1.52 10.57
CA LEU A 188 -4.69 -2.08 11.82
C LEU A 188 -3.63 -3.16 11.58
N HIS A 189 -3.76 -3.97 10.54
CA HIS A 189 -2.74 -4.97 10.17
C HIS A 189 -1.37 -4.31 9.91
N ALA A 190 -1.31 -3.19 9.19
CA ALA A 190 -0.07 -2.47 8.93
C ALA A 190 0.54 -1.92 10.23
N GLY A 191 -0.31 -1.35 11.10
CA GLY A 191 0.12 -0.88 12.41
C GLY A 191 0.68 -1.99 13.31
N ILE A 192 0.00 -3.14 13.37
CA ILE A 192 0.48 -4.31 14.15
C ILE A 192 1.82 -4.81 13.59
N ALA A 193 1.98 -4.85 12.26
CA ALA A 193 3.22 -5.28 11.61
C ALA A 193 4.39 -4.33 11.93
N ALA A 194 4.17 -3.01 11.88
CA ALA A 194 5.16 -2.02 12.26
C ALA A 194 5.55 -2.14 13.75
N ARG A 195 4.57 -2.32 14.63
CA ARG A 195 4.82 -2.59 16.07
C ARG A 195 5.60 -3.89 16.28
N ALA A 196 5.26 -4.95 15.56
CA ALA A 196 5.96 -6.23 15.66
C ALA A 196 7.45 -6.08 15.28
N ALA A 197 7.74 -5.29 14.23
CA ALA A 197 9.10 -4.99 13.83
C ALA A 197 9.87 -4.22 14.91
N VAL A 198 9.28 -3.19 15.50
CA VAL A 198 9.89 -2.42 16.60
C VAL A 198 10.14 -3.31 17.82
N ASN A 199 9.16 -4.09 18.23
CA ASN A 199 9.32 -5.03 19.34
C ASN A 199 10.46 -6.03 19.10
N ALA A 200 10.54 -6.57 17.88
CA ALA A 200 11.55 -7.56 17.52
C ALA A 200 12.97 -6.99 17.62
N VAL A 201 13.22 -5.79 17.09
CA VAL A 201 14.57 -5.19 17.14
C VAL A 201 14.95 -4.76 18.55
N LEU A 202 14.03 -4.20 19.33
CA LEU A 202 14.31 -3.77 20.69
C LEU A 202 14.58 -4.97 21.62
N LEU A 203 13.82 -6.06 21.49
CA LEU A 203 14.06 -7.30 22.22
C LEU A 203 15.43 -7.89 21.87
N ALA A 204 15.76 -7.97 20.58
CA ALA A 204 17.05 -8.51 20.13
C ALA A 204 18.22 -7.63 20.61
N GLN A 205 18.05 -6.31 20.59
CA GLN A 205 19.06 -5.37 21.09
C GLN A 205 19.36 -5.56 22.59
N LEU A 206 18.33 -5.89 23.37
CA LEU A 206 18.42 -6.20 24.80
C LEU A 206 18.91 -7.63 25.11
N GLY A 207 19.25 -8.41 24.09
CA GLY A 207 19.78 -9.77 24.26
C GLY A 207 18.71 -10.84 24.48
N PHE A 208 17.46 -10.58 24.07
CA PHE A 208 16.40 -11.61 24.13
C PHE A 208 16.78 -12.82 23.27
N ALA A 209 16.65 -14.01 23.83
CA ALA A 209 17.01 -15.25 23.15
C ALA A 209 15.92 -15.67 22.14
N GLY A 210 16.34 -16.11 20.96
CA GLY A 210 15.50 -16.64 19.89
C GLY A 210 16.28 -17.62 19.03
N GLN A 211 15.61 -18.24 18.06
CA GLN A 211 16.28 -19.08 17.06
C GLN A 211 16.88 -18.21 15.96
N PRO A 212 18.19 -18.26 15.70
CA PRO A 212 18.83 -17.43 14.68
C PRO A 212 18.57 -17.91 13.24
N GLU A 213 18.19 -19.19 13.06
CA GLU A 213 18.00 -19.82 11.77
C GLU A 213 16.70 -20.63 11.69
N GLY A 214 16.23 -20.88 10.47
CA GLY A 214 15.07 -21.72 10.17
C GLY A 214 13.71 -21.07 10.37
N VAL A 215 13.62 -19.88 10.99
CA VAL A 215 12.32 -19.23 11.26
C VAL A 215 11.75 -18.57 10.01
N ILE A 216 12.60 -17.98 9.16
CA ILE A 216 12.15 -17.42 7.87
C ILE A 216 11.69 -18.54 6.93
N ASP A 217 12.42 -19.65 6.85
CA ASP A 217 12.02 -20.84 6.08
C ASP A 217 10.67 -21.37 6.58
N SER A 218 10.49 -21.43 7.90
CA SER A 218 9.24 -21.86 8.53
C SER A 218 8.08 -20.93 8.21
N LEU A 219 8.30 -19.59 8.23
CA LEU A 219 7.29 -18.62 7.83
C LEU A 219 6.86 -18.86 6.38
N LEU A 220 7.82 -18.94 5.45
CA LEU A 220 7.53 -19.13 4.03
C LEU A 220 6.80 -20.45 3.77
N SER A 221 7.16 -21.53 4.47
CA SER A 221 6.51 -22.83 4.29
C SER A 221 5.12 -22.90 4.93
N SER A 222 4.94 -22.34 6.15
CA SER A 222 3.65 -22.37 6.84
C SER A 222 2.60 -21.46 6.22
N HIS A 223 3.03 -20.41 5.53
CA HIS A 223 2.17 -19.46 4.83
C HIS A 223 2.17 -19.65 3.30
N GLY A 224 2.67 -20.79 2.84
CA GLY A 224 2.76 -21.20 1.44
C GLY A 224 2.01 -22.50 1.19
N ASP A 225 2.10 -23.00 -0.05
CA ASP A 225 1.51 -24.26 -0.50
C ASP A 225 2.55 -25.24 -1.11
N GLY A 226 3.83 -25.05 -0.76
CA GLY A 226 4.94 -25.85 -1.28
C GLY A 226 5.61 -25.27 -2.52
N ARG A 227 5.10 -24.17 -3.09
CA ARG A 227 5.66 -23.50 -4.28
C ARG A 227 6.54 -22.30 -3.94
N GLN A 228 6.78 -22.01 -2.66
CA GLN A 228 7.69 -20.96 -2.21
C GLN A 228 9.13 -21.24 -2.69
N ARG A 229 9.87 -20.17 -2.92
CA ARG A 229 11.25 -20.20 -3.42
C ARG A 229 12.17 -19.38 -2.51
N PRO A 230 12.57 -19.93 -1.34
CA PRO A 230 13.36 -19.21 -0.33
C PRO A 230 14.66 -18.62 -0.89
N GLU A 231 15.28 -19.23 -1.88
CA GLU A 231 16.51 -18.76 -2.54
C GLU A 231 16.36 -17.37 -3.15
N LEU A 232 15.15 -16.97 -3.55
CA LEU A 232 14.87 -15.65 -4.10
C LEU A 232 14.94 -14.53 -3.06
N LEU A 233 14.99 -14.86 -1.78
CA LEU A 233 15.15 -13.86 -0.72
C LEU A 233 16.50 -13.15 -0.82
N THR A 234 17.55 -13.87 -1.21
CA THR A 234 18.91 -13.35 -1.24
C THR A 234 19.49 -13.22 -2.65
N ALA A 235 18.87 -13.85 -3.66
CA ALA A 235 19.32 -13.77 -5.04
C ALA A 235 19.21 -12.34 -5.59
N ASP A 236 20.22 -11.90 -6.35
CA ASP A 236 20.27 -10.58 -7.02
C ASP A 236 19.95 -9.39 -6.10
N TRP A 237 20.26 -9.46 -4.82
CA TRP A 237 20.00 -8.43 -3.83
C TRP A 237 20.62 -7.09 -4.26
N GLY A 238 19.79 -6.04 -4.35
CA GLY A 238 20.23 -4.70 -4.76
C GLY A 238 20.63 -4.55 -6.21
N ALA A 239 20.41 -5.54 -7.07
CA ALA A 239 20.85 -5.54 -8.45
C ALA A 239 19.72 -5.87 -9.46
N PRO A 240 18.86 -4.90 -9.82
CA PRO A 240 18.68 -3.56 -9.24
C PRO A 240 17.89 -3.57 -7.93
N TRP A 241 18.00 -2.50 -7.14
CA TRP A 241 17.18 -2.28 -5.96
C TRP A 241 15.68 -2.33 -6.29
N ARG A 242 14.90 -3.01 -5.46
CA ARG A 242 13.45 -3.16 -5.67
C ARG A 242 12.68 -1.84 -5.61
N ILE A 243 13.21 -0.84 -4.95
CA ILE A 243 12.65 0.52 -4.96
C ILE A 243 12.81 1.22 -6.32
N LEU A 244 13.75 0.77 -7.18
CA LEU A 244 13.99 1.27 -8.54
C LEU A 244 13.29 0.39 -9.58
N GLN A 245 13.36 -0.93 -9.42
CA GLN A 245 12.79 -1.89 -10.37
C GLN A 245 12.22 -3.12 -9.63
N PRO A 246 10.91 -3.33 -9.74
CA PRO A 246 9.93 -2.61 -10.56
C PRO A 246 9.62 -1.19 -10.07
N GLY A 247 10.04 -0.81 -8.85
CA GLY A 247 9.76 0.45 -8.22
C GLY A 247 8.52 0.41 -7.32
N LEU A 248 8.27 1.53 -6.65
CA LEU A 248 7.04 1.77 -5.92
C LEU A 248 5.98 2.33 -6.88
N GLU A 249 4.81 1.75 -6.87
CA GLU A 249 3.65 2.25 -7.60
C GLU A 249 2.84 3.17 -6.67
N PHE A 250 2.99 4.47 -6.82
CA PHE A 250 2.21 5.44 -6.05
C PHE A 250 0.78 5.51 -6.57
N LYS A 251 -0.19 5.27 -5.69
CA LYS A 251 -1.59 5.27 -6.06
C LYS A 251 -2.06 6.65 -6.47
N ARG A 252 -2.81 6.68 -7.57
CA ARG A 252 -3.46 7.89 -8.10
C ARG A 252 -4.82 8.13 -7.46
N TYR A 253 -5.51 7.06 -7.07
CA TYR A 253 -6.85 7.07 -6.50
C TYR A 253 -6.85 6.43 -5.10
N PRO A 254 -7.66 6.94 -4.17
CA PRO A 254 -7.76 6.43 -2.79
C PRO A 254 -8.64 5.17 -2.75
N THR A 255 -8.28 4.16 -3.56
CA THR A 255 -9.04 2.92 -3.72
C THR A 255 -8.11 1.72 -3.88
N CYS A 256 -8.65 0.53 -3.80
CA CYS A 256 -7.91 -0.69 -4.07
C CYS A 256 -7.27 -0.64 -5.47
N GLY A 257 -5.98 -0.96 -5.59
CA GLY A 257 -5.29 -0.96 -6.88
C GLY A 257 -5.94 -1.86 -7.94
N GLY A 258 -6.75 -2.84 -7.53
CA GLY A 258 -7.55 -3.67 -8.42
C GLY A 258 -8.70 -2.92 -9.12
N THR A 259 -9.01 -1.67 -8.74
CA THR A 259 -10.05 -0.86 -9.38
C THR A 259 -9.52 0.17 -10.36
N HIS A 260 -8.21 0.50 -10.30
CA HIS A 260 -7.64 1.65 -11.02
C HIS A 260 -7.79 1.57 -12.54
N SER A 261 -7.50 0.41 -13.15
CA SER A 261 -7.67 0.27 -14.61
C SER A 261 -9.12 0.35 -15.06
N ALA A 262 -10.08 -0.06 -14.21
CA ALA A 262 -11.50 0.12 -14.47
C ALA A 262 -11.92 1.59 -14.39
N ALA A 263 -11.41 2.34 -13.40
CA ALA A 263 -11.62 3.78 -13.30
C ALA A 263 -11.07 4.53 -14.54
N GLU A 264 -9.86 4.18 -14.97
CA GLU A 264 -9.25 4.81 -16.13
C GLU A 264 -10.00 4.52 -17.43
N ALA A 265 -10.51 3.30 -17.62
CA ALA A 265 -11.38 2.97 -18.74
C ALA A 265 -12.69 3.78 -18.67
N ALA A 266 -13.26 3.95 -17.49
CA ALA A 266 -14.45 4.76 -17.28
C ALA A 266 -14.23 6.26 -17.61
N PHE A 267 -13.07 6.84 -17.24
CA PHE A 267 -12.70 8.21 -17.61
C PHE A 267 -12.60 8.38 -19.13
N ILE A 268 -11.95 7.46 -19.83
CA ILE A 268 -11.85 7.50 -21.29
C ILE A 268 -13.26 7.49 -21.93
N LEU A 269 -14.14 6.64 -21.41
CA LEU A 269 -15.50 6.55 -21.91
C LEU A 269 -16.32 7.80 -21.60
N ARG A 270 -16.13 8.40 -20.43
CA ARG A 270 -16.75 9.67 -20.06
C ARG A 270 -16.35 10.79 -21.03
N GLU A 271 -15.09 10.95 -21.34
CA GLU A 271 -14.62 11.94 -22.32
C GLU A 271 -15.25 11.71 -23.69
N ARG A 272 -15.36 10.46 -24.17
CA ARG A 272 -16.05 10.14 -25.44
C ARG A 272 -17.53 10.50 -25.40
N LEU A 273 -18.22 10.38 -24.27
CA LEU A 273 -19.62 10.82 -24.16
C LEU A 273 -19.74 12.33 -24.30
N LEU A 274 -18.82 13.09 -23.66
CA LEU A 274 -18.75 14.54 -23.77
C LEU A 274 -18.45 14.99 -25.22
N GLU A 275 -17.49 14.34 -25.88
CA GLU A 275 -17.16 14.58 -27.30
C GLU A 275 -18.35 14.31 -28.25
N GLN A 276 -19.27 13.40 -27.88
CA GLN A 276 -20.49 13.10 -28.58
C GLN A 276 -21.64 14.07 -28.24
N GLY A 277 -21.39 15.11 -27.43
CA GLY A 277 -22.34 16.15 -27.09
C GLY A 277 -23.31 15.79 -25.96
N ILE A 278 -23.03 14.73 -25.17
CA ILE A 278 -23.80 14.43 -23.95
C ILE A 278 -23.31 15.37 -22.88
N ALA A 279 -24.21 16.17 -22.28
CA ALA A 279 -23.84 17.08 -21.21
C ALA A 279 -23.43 16.32 -19.93
N VAL A 280 -22.61 16.94 -19.08
CA VAL A 280 -22.08 16.29 -17.84
C VAL A 280 -23.23 15.77 -16.97
N GLU A 281 -24.27 16.57 -16.79
CA GLU A 281 -25.45 16.25 -16.00
C GLU A 281 -26.30 15.10 -16.57
N ASP A 282 -26.21 14.85 -17.87
CA ASP A 282 -26.97 13.82 -18.60
C ASP A 282 -26.25 12.48 -18.69
N ILE A 283 -24.96 12.39 -18.36
CA ILE A 283 -24.15 11.17 -18.50
C ILE A 283 -24.83 9.98 -17.80
N SER A 284 -25.22 10.16 -16.55
CA SER A 284 -25.86 9.07 -15.78
C SER A 284 -27.21 8.66 -16.38
N ALA A 285 -27.98 9.63 -16.87
CA ALA A 285 -29.28 9.36 -17.50
C ALA A 285 -29.14 8.68 -18.88
N ALA A 286 -28.07 8.97 -19.62
CA ALA A 286 -27.85 8.39 -20.94
C ALA A 286 -27.46 6.91 -20.90
N ILE A 287 -26.86 6.44 -19.78
CA ILE A 287 -26.32 5.08 -19.64
C ILE A 287 -27.43 4.12 -19.18
N ALA A 288 -27.78 3.12 -19.99
CA ALA A 288 -28.73 2.07 -19.63
C ALA A 288 -28.06 0.93 -18.84
N LYS A 289 -26.85 0.52 -19.24
CA LYS A 289 -26.11 -0.61 -18.66
C LYS A 289 -24.62 -0.38 -18.75
N ILE A 290 -23.89 -0.90 -17.76
CA ILE A 290 -22.42 -0.92 -17.72
C ILE A 290 -21.98 -2.37 -17.55
N GLN A 291 -21.03 -2.81 -18.36
CA GLN A 291 -20.39 -4.12 -18.19
C GLN A 291 -18.90 -3.91 -17.91
N VAL A 292 -18.36 -4.60 -16.91
CA VAL A 292 -16.92 -4.66 -16.66
C VAL A 292 -16.42 -6.08 -16.86
N SER A 293 -15.47 -6.28 -17.78
CA SER A 293 -14.83 -7.57 -18.04
C SER A 293 -13.38 -7.55 -17.60
N PHE A 294 -12.91 -8.68 -17.05
CA PHE A 294 -11.57 -8.84 -16.49
C PHE A 294 -11.15 -10.32 -16.49
N PRO A 295 -9.84 -10.65 -16.36
CA PRO A 295 -9.37 -12.02 -16.21
C PRO A 295 -9.98 -12.71 -14.98
N PRO A 296 -10.23 -14.03 -15.02
CA PRO A 296 -10.74 -14.78 -13.87
C PRO A 296 -9.89 -14.51 -12.61
N GLY A 297 -10.53 -14.20 -11.49
CA GLY A 297 -9.86 -13.93 -10.21
C GLY A 297 -9.34 -12.50 -10.02
N ALA A 298 -9.41 -11.62 -11.03
CA ALA A 298 -8.94 -10.24 -10.90
C ALA A 298 -9.78 -9.36 -9.95
N ASP A 299 -10.99 -9.81 -9.61
CA ASP A 299 -11.90 -9.12 -8.69
C ASP A 299 -11.86 -9.63 -7.24
N THR A 300 -10.88 -10.45 -6.89
CA THR A 300 -10.75 -11.02 -5.53
C THR A 300 -10.42 -9.97 -4.46
N ALA A 301 -9.76 -8.88 -4.81
CA ALA A 301 -9.49 -7.80 -3.87
C ALA A 301 -10.65 -6.78 -3.83
N PRO A 302 -11.16 -6.24 -4.96
CA PRO A 302 -12.32 -5.36 -4.96
C PRO A 302 -13.62 -6.16 -4.99
N TYR A 303 -13.88 -6.96 -3.96
CA TYR A 303 -14.99 -7.93 -3.95
C TYR A 303 -16.34 -7.34 -3.52
N ILE A 304 -16.37 -6.14 -2.91
CA ILE A 304 -17.59 -5.52 -2.41
C ILE A 304 -18.43 -5.00 -3.59
N ARG A 305 -19.66 -5.48 -3.73
CA ARG A 305 -20.53 -5.12 -4.85
C ARG A 305 -21.46 -3.94 -4.55
N ARG A 306 -21.91 -3.83 -3.30
CA ARG A 306 -22.87 -2.82 -2.84
C ARG A 306 -22.36 -2.20 -1.55
N PRO A 307 -21.43 -1.24 -1.65
CA PRO A 307 -20.89 -0.58 -0.48
C PRO A 307 -21.97 0.28 0.21
N SER A 308 -21.94 0.33 1.53
CA SER A 308 -22.79 1.19 2.35
C SER A 308 -22.12 2.54 2.69
N ASN A 309 -20.80 2.58 2.67
CA ASN A 309 -19.98 3.75 2.99
C ASN A 309 -18.75 3.80 2.09
N GLY A 310 -18.02 4.92 2.16
CA GLY A 310 -16.85 5.13 1.30
C GLY A 310 -15.69 4.17 1.60
N VAL A 311 -15.55 3.66 2.83
CA VAL A 311 -14.49 2.69 3.17
C VAL A 311 -14.70 1.37 2.43
N GLU A 312 -15.95 0.90 2.38
CA GLU A 312 -16.33 -0.28 1.58
C GLU A 312 -16.20 0.01 0.07
N ALA A 313 -16.54 1.24 -0.35
CA ALA A 313 -16.52 1.68 -1.74
C ALA A 313 -15.11 1.63 -2.36
N ARG A 314 -14.04 1.78 -1.57
CA ARG A 314 -12.64 1.56 -2.02
C ARG A 314 -12.42 0.18 -2.62
N PHE A 315 -13.23 -0.81 -2.25
CA PHE A 315 -13.14 -2.21 -2.66
C PHE A 315 -14.31 -2.63 -3.56
N SER A 316 -14.95 -1.66 -4.24
CA SER A 316 -16.05 -1.89 -5.18
C SER A 316 -15.70 -1.45 -6.58
N LEU A 317 -15.61 -2.39 -7.52
CA LEU A 317 -15.47 -2.07 -8.95
C LEU A 317 -16.65 -1.25 -9.44
N GLU A 318 -17.86 -1.63 -9.01
CA GLU A 318 -19.11 -0.99 -9.42
C GLU A 318 -19.14 0.48 -9.03
N TYR A 319 -18.81 0.76 -7.77
CA TYR A 319 -18.85 2.13 -7.27
C TYR A 319 -17.77 3.01 -7.88
N VAL A 320 -16.53 2.49 -7.99
CA VAL A 320 -15.40 3.26 -8.56
C VAL A 320 -15.62 3.57 -10.05
N ILE A 321 -16.17 2.64 -10.84
CA ILE A 321 -16.55 2.89 -12.25
C ILE A 321 -17.63 3.96 -12.31
N ALA A 322 -18.66 3.85 -11.47
CA ALA A 322 -19.78 4.79 -11.45
C ALA A 322 -19.33 6.19 -11.02
N ASP A 323 -18.45 6.29 -9.99
CA ASP A 323 -17.90 7.57 -9.55
C ASP A 323 -17.06 8.24 -10.63
N ALA A 324 -16.19 7.47 -11.32
CA ALA A 324 -15.40 7.97 -12.44
C ALA A 324 -16.29 8.53 -13.57
N LEU A 325 -17.39 7.86 -13.90
CA LEU A 325 -18.34 8.30 -14.92
C LEU A 325 -19.16 9.52 -14.45
N TYR A 326 -19.65 9.50 -13.22
CA TYR A 326 -20.55 10.52 -12.66
C TYR A 326 -19.80 11.81 -12.33
N SER A 327 -18.74 11.68 -11.50
CA SER A 327 -18.00 12.83 -10.97
C SER A 327 -16.87 13.32 -11.91
N GLY A 328 -16.42 12.49 -12.87
CA GLY A 328 -15.23 12.76 -13.67
C GLY A 328 -13.93 12.75 -12.89
N SER A 329 -13.96 12.22 -11.66
CA SER A 329 -12.83 12.07 -10.75
C SER A 329 -13.12 10.94 -9.75
N VAL A 330 -12.10 10.58 -8.96
CA VAL A 330 -12.22 9.64 -7.81
C VAL A 330 -11.69 10.39 -6.58
N PRO A 331 -12.48 11.33 -6.02
CA PRO A 331 -12.01 12.25 -4.99
C PRO A 331 -11.93 11.56 -3.64
N LEU A 332 -10.91 11.89 -2.85
CA LEU A 332 -10.66 11.31 -1.53
C LEU A 332 -11.89 11.37 -0.60
N MET A 333 -12.66 12.45 -0.68
CA MET A 333 -13.81 12.68 0.20
C MET A 333 -14.98 11.70 -0.04
N HIS A 334 -15.06 11.05 -1.20
CA HIS A 334 -16.07 10.01 -1.47
C HIS A 334 -15.74 8.67 -0.79
N TYR A 335 -14.50 8.49 -0.32
CA TYR A 335 -13.97 7.22 0.18
C TYR A 335 -13.68 7.26 1.68
N GLY A 336 -14.38 8.12 2.44
CA GLY A 336 -14.37 8.18 3.89
C GLY A 336 -15.45 7.29 4.53
N GLU A 337 -15.73 7.49 5.83
CA GLU A 337 -16.74 6.72 6.58
C GLU A 337 -18.20 7.14 6.30
N ALA A 338 -18.39 8.26 5.61
CA ALA A 338 -19.74 8.73 5.25
C ALA A 338 -20.46 7.69 4.36
N PRO A 339 -21.80 7.64 4.43
CA PRO A 339 -22.60 6.87 3.49
C PRO A 339 -22.26 7.23 2.04
N VAL A 340 -22.28 6.24 1.15
CA VAL A 340 -22.04 6.46 -0.28
C VAL A 340 -23.09 7.37 -0.91
N ASP A 341 -22.69 8.15 -1.93
CA ASP A 341 -23.61 9.02 -2.67
C ASP A 341 -24.71 8.18 -3.36
N PRO A 342 -26.01 8.50 -3.17
CA PRO A 342 -27.10 7.73 -3.75
C PRO A 342 -27.16 7.78 -5.27
N ASN A 343 -26.70 8.86 -5.92
CA ASN A 343 -26.69 8.98 -7.39
C ASN A 343 -25.59 8.09 -7.97
N ILE A 344 -24.39 8.10 -7.38
CA ILE A 344 -23.29 7.21 -7.76
C ILE A 344 -23.72 5.76 -7.53
N SER A 345 -24.35 5.45 -6.39
CA SER A 345 -24.85 4.10 -6.06
C SER A 345 -25.92 3.62 -7.06
N ALA A 346 -26.80 4.51 -7.50
CA ALA A 346 -27.82 4.20 -8.53
C ALA A 346 -27.17 3.87 -9.89
N LEU A 347 -26.10 4.56 -10.27
CA LEU A 347 -25.33 4.24 -11.48
C LEU A 347 -24.53 2.95 -11.28
N ALA A 348 -23.90 2.75 -10.12
CA ALA A 348 -23.16 1.53 -9.78
C ALA A 348 -24.05 0.27 -9.84
N ALA A 349 -25.33 0.38 -9.50
CA ALA A 349 -26.27 -0.72 -9.60
C ALA A 349 -26.50 -1.23 -11.04
N ARG A 350 -26.11 -0.47 -12.07
CA ARG A 350 -26.17 -0.86 -13.49
C ARG A 350 -24.91 -1.57 -13.96
N VAL A 351 -23.89 -1.72 -13.10
CA VAL A 351 -22.62 -2.39 -13.43
C VAL A 351 -22.75 -3.90 -13.23
N GLU A 352 -22.45 -4.65 -14.27
CA GLU A 352 -22.39 -6.12 -14.24
C GLU A 352 -20.95 -6.58 -14.45
N ARG A 353 -20.47 -7.47 -13.56
CA ARG A 353 -19.14 -8.10 -13.69
C ARG A 353 -19.19 -9.29 -14.64
N HIS A 354 -18.17 -9.42 -15.44
CA HIS A 354 -17.99 -10.54 -16.36
C HIS A 354 -16.54 -11.02 -16.37
N ALA A 355 -16.33 -12.27 -15.93
CA ALA A 355 -15.01 -12.89 -16.06
C ALA A 355 -14.78 -13.29 -17.55
N ASP A 356 -13.72 -12.78 -18.14
CA ASP A 356 -13.31 -13.15 -19.51
C ASP A 356 -12.53 -14.47 -19.45
N LEU A 357 -13.25 -15.58 -19.71
CA LEU A 357 -12.67 -16.93 -19.66
C LEU A 357 -11.65 -17.20 -20.77
N THR A 358 -11.50 -16.29 -21.75
CA THR A 358 -10.47 -16.39 -22.81
C THR A 358 -9.12 -15.81 -22.35
N ALA A 359 -9.13 -15.02 -21.27
CA ALA A 359 -7.92 -14.46 -20.68
C ALA A 359 -7.31 -15.42 -19.66
N PRO A 360 -5.97 -15.44 -19.51
CA PRO A 360 -5.32 -16.23 -18.47
C PRO A 360 -5.77 -15.74 -17.08
N PRO A 361 -5.98 -16.64 -16.10
CA PRO A 361 -6.33 -16.26 -14.75
C PRO A 361 -5.31 -15.30 -14.12
N ASP A 362 -5.79 -14.33 -13.36
CA ASP A 362 -4.96 -13.32 -12.66
C ASP A 362 -3.89 -13.94 -11.75
N GLU A 363 -4.15 -15.13 -11.24
CA GLU A 363 -3.20 -15.87 -10.42
C GLU A 363 -1.93 -16.29 -11.16
N LEU A 364 -2.01 -16.51 -12.48
CA LEU A 364 -0.86 -16.93 -13.29
C LEU A 364 0.06 -15.74 -13.57
N ASP A 365 -0.51 -14.60 -13.93
CA ASP A 365 0.24 -13.39 -14.20
C ASP A 365 -0.61 -12.12 -14.00
N ALA A 366 -0.44 -11.48 -12.85
CA ALA A 366 -1.16 -10.24 -12.54
C ALA A 366 -0.79 -9.07 -13.47
N GLU A 367 0.34 -9.12 -14.17
CA GLU A 367 0.72 -8.06 -15.13
C GLU A 367 -0.16 -8.08 -16.39
N LEU A 368 -0.77 -9.21 -16.69
CA LEU A 368 -1.72 -9.35 -17.80
C LEU A 368 -3.14 -8.89 -17.44
N ARG A 369 -3.38 -8.46 -16.19
CA ARG A 369 -4.68 -7.96 -15.74
C ARG A 369 -5.11 -6.76 -16.59
N PHE A 370 -6.38 -6.76 -16.95
CA PHE A 370 -7.05 -5.63 -17.60
C PHE A 370 -8.45 -5.46 -17.02
N HIS A 371 -9.03 -4.28 -17.26
CA HIS A 371 -10.47 -4.06 -17.16
C HIS A 371 -10.97 -3.47 -18.47
N ARG A 372 -11.98 -4.13 -19.05
CA ARG A 372 -12.74 -3.59 -20.18
C ARG A 372 -14.07 -3.10 -19.65
N VAL A 373 -14.34 -1.82 -19.80
CA VAL A 373 -15.64 -1.22 -19.48
C VAL A 373 -16.40 -1.01 -20.77
N THR A 374 -17.65 -1.46 -20.80
CA THR A 374 -18.57 -1.27 -21.94
C THR A 374 -19.84 -0.59 -21.45
N LEU A 375 -20.16 0.55 -22.03
CA LEU A 375 -21.40 1.28 -21.79
C LEU A 375 -22.40 0.93 -22.89
N THR A 376 -23.65 0.65 -22.52
CA THR A 376 -24.80 0.60 -23.44
C THR A 376 -25.69 1.78 -23.11
N LEU A 377 -25.95 2.64 -24.09
CA LEU A 377 -26.80 3.81 -23.92
C LEU A 377 -28.29 3.45 -24.17
N HIS A 378 -29.20 4.29 -23.69
CA HIS A 378 -30.66 4.08 -23.90
C HIS A 378 -31.06 4.14 -25.39
N ASP A 379 -30.26 4.79 -26.24
CA ASP A 379 -30.46 4.84 -27.69
C ASP A 379 -29.90 3.63 -28.45
N GLY A 380 -29.32 2.66 -27.71
CA GLY A 380 -28.76 1.42 -28.24
C GLY A 380 -27.28 1.51 -28.64
N ARG A 381 -26.65 2.70 -28.65
CA ARG A 381 -25.23 2.84 -28.93
C ARG A 381 -24.41 2.14 -27.84
N GLN A 382 -23.28 1.58 -28.24
CA GLN A 382 -22.30 0.98 -27.30
C GLN A 382 -20.95 1.68 -27.46
N LEU A 383 -20.32 1.94 -26.33
CA LEU A 383 -18.96 2.45 -26.22
C LEU A 383 -18.16 1.50 -25.34
N SER A 384 -16.96 1.14 -25.74
CA SER A 384 -16.11 0.25 -24.96
C SER A 384 -14.67 0.74 -24.96
N ASP A 385 -13.99 0.58 -23.83
CA ASP A 385 -12.55 0.79 -23.71
C ASP A 385 -11.93 -0.23 -22.80
N ILE A 386 -10.63 -0.47 -22.97
CA ILE A 386 -9.85 -1.42 -22.19
C ILE A 386 -8.58 -0.76 -21.68
N VAL A 387 -8.32 -0.90 -20.39
CA VAL A 387 -7.07 -0.46 -19.75
C VAL A 387 -6.43 -1.63 -19.04
N THR A 388 -5.15 -1.86 -19.31
CA THR A 388 -4.35 -2.91 -18.68
C THR A 388 -3.71 -2.38 -17.40
N ARG A 389 -3.40 -3.31 -16.45
CA ARG A 389 -2.60 -2.98 -15.27
C ARG A 389 -1.25 -2.34 -15.66
N LYS A 390 -0.61 -2.87 -16.71
CA LYS A 390 0.67 -2.34 -17.20
C LYS A 390 0.54 -0.87 -17.66
N GLN A 391 -0.53 -0.50 -18.35
CA GLN A 391 -0.78 0.89 -18.73
C GLN A 391 -0.98 1.79 -17.50
N THR A 392 -1.75 1.32 -16.50
CA THR A 392 -1.96 2.06 -15.26
C THR A 392 -0.66 2.23 -14.46
N ALA A 393 0.14 1.18 -14.33
CA ALA A 393 1.43 1.20 -13.64
C ALA A 393 2.47 2.09 -14.34
N ALA A 394 2.47 2.13 -15.69
CA ALA A 394 3.37 2.98 -16.47
C ALA A 394 3.08 4.48 -16.33
N ARG A 395 1.88 4.85 -15.91
CA ARG A 395 1.51 6.25 -15.65
C ARG A 395 2.01 6.65 -14.26
N GLN A 396 3.17 7.29 -14.20
CA GLN A 396 3.75 7.76 -12.95
C GLN A 396 2.81 8.78 -12.28
N THR A 397 2.60 8.62 -10.98
CA THR A 397 1.90 9.59 -10.14
C THR A 397 2.88 10.69 -9.72
N ASP A 398 2.54 11.94 -9.97
CA ASP A 398 3.26 13.08 -9.37
C ASP A 398 2.94 13.13 -7.86
N VAL A 399 3.87 12.58 -7.07
CA VAL A 399 3.72 12.51 -5.60
C VAL A 399 3.71 13.89 -4.97
N GLY A 400 4.43 14.85 -5.56
CA GLY A 400 4.40 16.25 -5.12
C GLY A 400 3.03 16.90 -5.35
N ALA A 401 2.41 16.64 -6.52
CA ALA A 401 1.04 17.10 -6.79
C ALA A 401 0.03 16.42 -5.85
N LYS A 402 0.21 15.13 -5.57
CA LYS A 402 -0.60 14.40 -4.58
C LYS A 402 -0.50 15.07 -3.19
N LEU A 403 0.71 15.33 -2.70
CA LEU A 403 0.89 16.02 -1.43
C LEU A 403 0.23 17.42 -1.44
N ARG A 404 0.44 18.21 -2.51
CA ARG A 404 -0.22 19.53 -2.63
C ARG A 404 -1.75 19.42 -2.56
N SER A 405 -2.35 18.43 -3.23
CA SER A 405 -3.81 18.23 -3.19
C SER A 405 -4.31 17.89 -1.78
N ILE A 406 -3.54 17.14 -1.01
CA ILE A 406 -3.83 16.83 0.39
C ILE A 406 -3.72 18.08 1.26
N LEU A 407 -2.68 18.90 1.07
CA LEU A 407 -2.47 20.12 1.84
C LEU A 407 -3.58 21.16 1.63
N LEU A 408 -4.26 21.16 0.47
CA LEU A 408 -5.46 21.97 0.26
C LEU A 408 -6.61 21.60 1.20
N LEU A 409 -6.66 20.35 1.66
CA LEU A 409 -7.63 19.89 2.66
C LEU A 409 -7.22 20.26 4.10
N LEU A 410 -5.99 20.76 4.29
CA LEU A 410 -5.35 21.07 5.57
C LEU A 410 -4.98 22.56 5.68
N PRO A 411 -5.94 23.50 5.52
CA PRO A 411 -5.63 24.94 5.43
C PRO A 411 -5.05 25.54 6.72
N HIS A 412 -5.10 24.81 7.83
CA HIS A 412 -4.49 25.21 9.10
C HIS A 412 -2.98 24.92 9.14
N LEU A 413 -2.45 24.09 8.22
CA LEU A 413 -1.02 23.85 8.09
C LEU A 413 -0.38 24.86 7.12
N ASN A 414 0.88 25.21 7.39
CA ASN A 414 1.68 25.92 6.40
C ASN A 414 2.14 24.93 5.30
N GLY A 415 1.38 24.82 4.22
CA GLY A 415 1.62 23.87 3.14
C GLY A 415 2.98 24.01 2.49
N ASP A 416 3.46 25.25 2.25
CA ASP A 416 4.77 25.50 1.66
C ASP A 416 5.88 24.97 2.57
N ARG A 417 5.73 25.14 3.88
CA ARG A 417 6.68 24.60 4.86
C ARG A 417 6.70 23.08 4.87
N VAL A 418 5.55 22.43 4.78
CA VAL A 418 5.48 20.95 4.71
C VAL A 418 6.17 20.45 3.44
N ILE A 419 5.99 21.12 2.30
CA ILE A 419 6.66 20.77 1.04
C ILE A 419 8.18 20.93 1.15
N GLU A 420 8.64 22.05 1.74
CA GLU A 420 10.06 22.28 2.00
C GLU A 420 10.67 21.21 2.92
N ASP A 421 9.94 20.84 4.00
CA ASP A 421 10.41 19.82 4.94
C ASP A 421 10.47 18.43 4.30
N CYS A 422 9.56 18.12 3.37
CA CYS A 422 9.62 16.87 2.58
C CYS A 422 10.87 16.77 1.69
N ALA A 423 11.52 17.88 1.34
CA ALA A 423 12.81 17.85 0.64
C ALA A 423 13.97 17.34 1.53
N LEU A 424 13.80 17.32 2.85
CA LEU A 424 14.77 16.86 3.86
C LEU A 424 16.15 17.54 3.74
N THR A 425 16.17 18.80 3.35
CA THR A 425 17.42 19.57 3.17
C THR A 425 17.91 20.25 4.46
N GLN A 426 17.03 20.32 5.47
CA GLN A 426 17.33 20.94 6.77
C GLN A 426 17.35 19.88 7.88
N PRO A 427 18.24 19.96 8.86
CA PRO A 427 18.38 18.95 9.92
C PRO A 427 17.08 18.65 10.69
N ALA A 428 16.27 19.69 10.97
CA ALA A 428 15.02 19.53 11.73
C ALA A 428 13.79 19.22 10.85
N ALA A 429 13.94 19.06 9.54
CA ALA A 429 12.79 18.87 8.63
C ALA A 429 11.99 17.60 8.97
N LEU A 430 12.68 16.48 9.14
CA LEU A 430 12.03 15.20 9.47
C LEU A 430 11.35 15.25 10.83
N SER A 431 11.98 15.86 11.85
CA SER A 431 11.37 16.00 13.18
C SER A 431 10.08 16.81 13.13
N ARG A 432 10.03 17.90 12.34
CA ARG A 432 8.79 18.68 12.14
C ARG A 432 7.71 17.87 11.43
N LEU A 433 8.05 17.09 10.40
CA LEU A 433 7.09 16.21 9.74
C LEU A 433 6.52 15.16 10.69
N ILE A 434 7.36 14.55 11.53
CA ILE A 434 6.92 13.59 12.55
C ILE A 434 5.99 14.27 13.58
N GLN A 435 6.27 15.51 13.98
CA GLN A 435 5.39 16.25 14.88
C GLN A 435 3.99 16.44 14.31
N LEU A 436 3.83 16.62 12.99
CA LEU A 436 2.51 16.70 12.35
C LEU A 436 1.71 15.39 12.45
N LEU A 437 2.36 14.24 12.60
CA LEU A 437 1.67 12.96 12.80
C LEU A 437 1.15 12.81 14.24
N ASN A 438 1.71 13.53 15.20
CA ASN A 438 1.43 13.40 16.63
C ASN A 438 0.43 14.44 17.19
N GLN A 439 -0.11 15.28 16.35
CA GLN A 439 -1.14 16.25 16.69
C GLN A 439 -2.53 15.61 16.60
#